data_765245c8de93e343a32a52a27ab0c0cd
#
_entry.id   765245c8de93e343a32a52a27ab0c0cd
#
_cell.length_a   1.000
_cell.length_b   1.000
_cell.length_c   1.000
_cell.angle_alpha   90.00
_cell.angle_beta   90.00
_cell.angle_gamma   90.00
#
_symmetry.space_group_name_H-M   'P 1'
#
loop_
_entity.id
_entity.type
_entity.pdbx_description
1 polymer ?
#
loop_
_entity_poly.entity_id
_entity_poly.type
_entity_poly.pdbx_seq_one_letter_code
_entity_poly.pdbx_strand_id
1 'polypeptide(L)'
;LEVTANNLHDRFNSKLNGKGDWQLQALLGVNFKIGRGRAEKPSEPATLPPAPAPAPKPEPKPEPKPEPRPVVRQLAETRTEVFFTIGSSAVRDTEEGKLRDFAQWMKNHPTAKAEVMGYADAGTGNAEINRNISEKRAARVVKILVEKYGIDASRLTSGFKGDTVQPFDDNDSNRVVIGVAKEQ
;
A
#
# COMPACT_ATOMS: atom_id res chain seq x y z
N LEU A 1 21.75 -1.11 35.34
CA LEU A 1 20.64 -0.18 35.15
C LEU A 1 20.66 0.21 33.69
N GLU A 2 19.70 -0.29 32.92
CA GLU A 2 19.54 0.07 31.51
C GLU A 2 18.26 0.91 31.43
N VAL A 3 18.39 2.12 30.93
CA VAL A 3 17.24 3.05 30.76
C VAL A 3 16.98 3.17 29.28
N THR A 4 15.85 2.60 28.85
CA THR A 4 15.36 2.77 27.47
C THR A 4 14.18 3.75 27.47
N ALA A 5 14.28 4.82 26.69
CA ALA A 5 13.20 5.77 26.45
C ALA A 5 12.53 5.45 25.11
N ASN A 6 11.27 5.02 25.15
CA ASN A 6 10.45 4.83 23.96
C ASN A 6 9.49 6.00 23.79
N ASN A 7 9.57 6.67 22.66
CA ASN A 7 8.64 7.72 22.26
C ASN A 7 7.48 7.08 21.49
N LEU A 8 6.35 6.90 22.15
CA LEU A 8 5.10 6.47 21.53
C LEU A 8 4.34 7.71 21.04
N HIS A 9 4.39 7.94 19.75
CA HIS A 9 3.57 8.95 19.10
C HIS A 9 2.18 8.37 18.88
N ASP A 10 1.26 8.65 19.81
CA ASP A 10 -0.14 8.24 19.68
C ASP A 10 -0.87 9.20 18.73
N ARG A 11 -1.22 8.71 17.54
CA ARG A 11 -1.96 9.47 16.51
C ARG A 11 -3.44 9.70 16.87
N PHE A 12 -3.90 9.15 17.98
CA PHE A 12 -5.33 9.16 18.30
C PHE A 12 -5.78 10.34 19.17
N ASN A 13 -4.87 11.17 19.68
CA ASN A 13 -5.24 12.25 20.62
C ASN A 13 -4.74 13.63 20.20
N SER A 14 -4.92 13.99 18.93
CA SER A 14 -4.47 15.29 18.40
C SER A 14 -5.35 16.49 18.77
N LYS A 15 -6.29 16.35 19.70
CA LYS A 15 -7.19 17.44 20.09
C LYS A 15 -6.95 18.07 21.47
N LEU A 16 -6.01 17.58 22.26
CA LEU A 16 -5.69 18.19 23.55
C LEU A 16 -4.17 18.35 23.70
N ASN A 17 -3.72 19.60 23.51
CA ASN A 17 -2.41 20.14 23.90
C ASN A 17 -1.17 19.30 23.55
N GLY A 18 -0.54 19.61 22.45
CA GLY A 18 0.82 19.32 21.95
C GLY A 18 1.96 18.99 22.91
N LYS A 19 1.71 18.14 23.92
CA LYS A 19 2.73 17.55 24.78
C LYS A 19 2.65 16.04 24.61
N GLY A 20 3.69 15.47 23.98
CA GLY A 20 3.84 14.03 23.85
C GLY A 20 3.91 13.37 25.23
N ASP A 21 3.16 12.28 25.42
CA ASP A 21 3.23 11.47 26.62
C ASP A 21 4.54 10.70 26.66
N TRP A 22 5.37 11.01 27.67
CA TRP A 22 6.58 10.28 27.96
C TRP A 22 6.28 9.19 28.99
N GLN A 23 6.34 7.93 28.62
CA GLN A 23 6.32 6.83 29.58
C GLN A 23 7.75 6.39 29.89
N LEU A 24 8.16 6.58 31.14
CA LEU A 24 9.39 6.05 31.70
C LEU A 24 9.09 4.67 32.29
N GLN A 25 9.55 3.60 31.66
CA GLN A 25 9.55 2.27 32.25
C GLN A 25 10.95 1.94 32.80
N ALA A 26 11.06 1.85 34.10
CA ALA A 26 12.26 1.37 34.79
C ALA A 26 12.10 -0.14 35.06
N LEU A 27 12.85 -0.97 34.36
CA LEU A 27 12.98 -2.41 34.65
C LEU A 27 14.15 -2.64 35.61
N LEU A 28 13.81 -2.95 36.87
CA LEU A 28 14.78 -3.41 37.85
C LEU A 28 15.00 -4.93 37.69
N GLY A 29 16.04 -5.30 36.98
CA GLY A 29 16.48 -6.69 36.89
C GLY A 29 17.48 -6.99 38.02
N VAL A 30 17.12 -7.85 38.98
CA VAL A 30 18.03 -8.33 40.01
C VAL A 30 18.61 -9.66 39.52
N ASN A 31 19.91 -9.67 39.15
CA ASN A 31 20.63 -10.89 38.83
C ASN A 31 21.24 -11.47 40.10
N PHE A 32 20.70 -12.58 40.62
CA PHE A 32 21.32 -13.37 41.67
C PHE A 32 22.28 -14.38 41.06
N LYS A 33 23.58 -14.17 41.27
CA LYS A 33 24.61 -15.15 40.97
C LYS A 33 24.91 -15.93 42.24
N ILE A 34 24.24 -17.09 42.41
CA ILE A 34 24.59 -18.02 43.51
C ILE A 34 25.72 -18.92 43.00
N GLY A 35 26.94 -18.53 43.27
CA GLY A 35 28.12 -19.35 43.04
C GLY A 35 28.77 -19.66 44.37
N ARG A 36 28.47 -20.82 44.98
CA ARG A 36 29.31 -21.38 46.00
C ARG A 36 30.49 -22.05 45.32
N GLY A 37 31.63 -21.39 45.38
CA GLY A 37 32.90 -22.01 45.04
C GLY A 37 33.26 -23.09 46.04
N ARG A 38 33.31 -24.33 45.59
CA ARG A 38 34.03 -25.38 46.26
C ARG A 38 35.26 -25.66 45.41
N ALA A 39 36.41 -25.34 45.97
CA ALA A 39 37.68 -25.67 45.38
C ALA A 39 37.84 -27.20 45.47
N GLU A 40 37.84 -27.89 44.36
CA GLU A 40 38.33 -29.25 44.24
C GLU A 40 39.71 -29.24 43.60
N LYS A 41 40.58 -29.99 44.25
CA LYS A 41 42.00 -30.25 43.96
C LYS A 41 42.17 -30.83 42.56
N PRO A 42 43.22 -30.50 41.82
CA PRO A 42 43.48 -31.09 40.50
C PRO A 42 43.82 -32.60 40.67
N SER A 43 42.98 -33.42 40.10
CA SER A 43 43.30 -34.83 39.85
C SER A 43 44.00 -34.94 38.50
N GLU A 44 45.03 -35.76 38.44
CA GLU A 44 45.89 -36.08 37.32
C GLU A 44 45.10 -36.48 36.08
N PRO A 45 45.57 -36.16 34.87
CA PRO A 45 44.87 -36.50 33.64
C PRO A 45 44.95 -38.00 33.35
N ALA A 46 43.80 -38.67 33.48
CA ALA A 46 43.66 -40.01 32.93
C ALA A 46 43.72 -39.90 31.40
N THR A 47 44.68 -40.58 30.83
CA THR A 47 44.81 -40.75 29.37
C THR A 47 43.62 -41.48 28.82
N LEU A 48 42.74 -40.77 28.17
CA LEU A 48 41.65 -41.33 27.38
C LEU A 48 42.21 -41.96 26.09
N PRO A 49 41.71 -43.13 25.65
CA PRO A 49 42.11 -43.70 24.38
C PRO A 49 41.68 -42.77 23.24
N PRO A 50 42.44 -42.76 22.12
CA PRO A 50 42.15 -41.86 21.01
C PRO A 50 40.76 -42.11 20.46
N ALA A 51 39.96 -41.03 20.34
CA ALA A 51 38.66 -41.06 19.77
C ALA A 51 38.70 -41.59 18.33
N PRO A 52 37.76 -42.44 17.90
CA PRO A 52 37.67 -42.86 16.49
C PRO A 52 37.53 -41.66 15.57
N ALA A 53 38.24 -41.72 14.46
CA ALA A 53 38.23 -40.66 13.44
C ALA A 53 36.79 -40.29 13.05
N PRO A 54 36.46 -39.00 12.88
CA PRO A 54 35.13 -38.59 12.48
C PRO A 54 34.82 -39.19 11.11
N ALA A 55 33.62 -39.81 11.01
CA ALA A 55 33.11 -40.32 9.77
C ALA A 55 33.06 -39.20 8.71
N PRO A 56 33.33 -39.52 7.43
CA PRO A 56 33.30 -38.51 6.37
C PRO A 56 31.92 -37.85 6.33
N LYS A 57 31.92 -36.51 6.43
CA LYS A 57 30.72 -35.69 6.34
C LYS A 57 30.06 -35.97 4.99
N PRO A 58 28.77 -36.33 4.93
CA PRO A 58 28.11 -36.55 3.65
C PRO A 58 28.24 -35.30 2.78
N GLU A 59 28.70 -35.49 1.55
CA GLU A 59 28.78 -34.43 0.56
C GLU A 59 27.40 -33.77 0.42
N PRO A 60 27.31 -32.45 0.36
CA PRO A 60 26.03 -31.78 0.16
C PRO A 60 25.45 -32.24 -1.17
N LYS A 61 24.28 -32.90 -1.08
CA LYS A 61 23.46 -33.26 -2.23
C LYS A 61 23.25 -31.98 -3.04
N PRO A 62 23.52 -31.98 -4.37
CA PRO A 62 23.32 -30.78 -5.18
C PRO A 62 21.86 -30.32 -5.01
N GLU A 63 21.71 -29.08 -4.52
CA GLU A 63 20.42 -28.43 -4.45
C GLU A 63 19.77 -28.42 -5.84
N PRO A 64 18.50 -28.83 -5.98
CA PRO A 64 17.83 -28.77 -7.25
C PRO A 64 17.90 -27.33 -7.76
N LYS A 65 18.49 -27.16 -8.95
CA LYS A 65 18.55 -25.88 -9.66
C LYS A 65 17.14 -25.28 -9.65
N PRO A 66 16.94 -24.04 -9.16
CA PRO A 66 15.60 -23.47 -9.09
C PRO A 66 15.02 -23.48 -10.51
N GLU A 67 13.91 -24.19 -10.67
CA GLU A 67 13.13 -24.13 -11.88
C GLU A 67 12.77 -22.68 -12.17
N PRO A 68 12.87 -22.20 -13.42
CA PRO A 68 12.46 -20.85 -13.75
C PRO A 68 10.99 -20.70 -13.37
N ARG A 69 10.75 -19.90 -12.33
CA ARG A 69 9.38 -19.54 -11.93
C ARG A 69 8.71 -18.95 -13.16
N PRO A 70 7.47 -19.36 -13.50
CA PRO A 70 6.77 -18.77 -14.61
C PRO A 70 6.78 -17.25 -14.41
N VAL A 71 7.35 -16.54 -15.36
CA VAL A 71 7.33 -15.07 -15.40
C VAL A 71 5.87 -14.71 -15.59
N VAL A 72 5.16 -14.47 -14.47
CA VAL A 72 3.84 -13.87 -14.52
C VAL A 72 4.07 -12.50 -15.13
N ARG A 73 3.74 -12.34 -16.40
CA ARG A 73 3.73 -11.05 -17.06
C ARG A 73 2.75 -10.19 -16.29
N GLN A 74 3.25 -9.34 -15.41
CA GLN A 74 2.41 -8.32 -14.78
C GLN A 74 1.99 -7.39 -15.92
N LEU A 75 0.72 -7.51 -16.32
CA LEU A 75 0.13 -6.60 -17.27
C LEU A 75 0.26 -5.19 -16.72
N ALA A 76 0.76 -4.28 -17.53
CA ALA A 76 0.93 -2.90 -17.11
C ALA A 76 -0.44 -2.30 -16.81
N GLU A 77 -0.56 -1.65 -15.65
CA GLU A 77 -1.77 -0.91 -15.29
C GLU A 77 -1.42 0.48 -14.78
N THR A 78 -2.34 1.41 -14.95
CA THR A 78 -2.25 2.75 -14.38
C THR A 78 -3.58 3.17 -13.81
N ARG A 79 -3.54 4.04 -12.80
CA ARG A 79 -4.70 4.60 -12.13
C ARG A 79 -4.60 6.12 -12.09
N THR A 80 -5.73 6.79 -12.26
CA THR A 80 -5.86 8.24 -12.09
C THR A 80 -7.07 8.57 -11.24
N GLU A 81 -6.99 9.66 -10.50
CA GLU A 81 -8.04 10.15 -9.61
C GLU A 81 -8.24 11.65 -9.88
N VAL A 82 -9.43 12.00 -10.35
CA VAL A 82 -9.80 13.38 -10.69
C VAL A 82 -10.83 13.86 -9.70
N PHE A 83 -10.50 14.86 -8.90
CA PHE A 83 -11.35 15.40 -7.84
C PHE A 83 -12.19 16.58 -8.33
N PHE A 84 -13.42 16.66 -7.83
CA PHE A 84 -14.38 17.67 -8.20
C PHE A 84 -14.82 18.53 -7.01
N THR A 85 -15.24 19.76 -7.30
CA THR A 85 -15.90 20.59 -6.32
C THR A 85 -17.36 20.14 -6.11
N ILE A 86 -17.92 20.53 -4.97
CA ILE A 86 -19.33 20.25 -4.63
C ILE A 86 -20.26 20.75 -5.75
N GLY A 87 -21.25 19.96 -6.12
CA GLY A 87 -22.25 20.31 -7.12
C GLY A 87 -21.70 20.48 -8.55
N SER A 88 -20.42 20.23 -8.82
CA SER A 88 -19.79 20.44 -10.12
C SER A 88 -19.34 19.12 -10.77
N SER A 89 -19.44 19.09 -12.10
CA SER A 89 -18.84 18.09 -12.99
C SER A 89 -17.73 18.69 -13.88
N ALA A 90 -17.33 19.95 -13.64
CA ALA A 90 -16.23 20.57 -14.36
C ALA A 90 -14.89 20.08 -13.81
N VAL A 91 -14.00 19.64 -14.69
CA VAL A 91 -12.62 19.29 -14.34
C VAL A 91 -11.84 20.58 -14.11
N ARG A 92 -11.16 20.67 -12.96
CA ARG A 92 -10.32 21.82 -12.63
C ARG A 92 -8.99 21.75 -13.37
N ASP A 93 -8.39 22.89 -13.65
CA ASP A 93 -7.08 22.96 -14.33
C ASP A 93 -5.99 22.20 -13.58
N THR A 94 -6.08 22.20 -12.23
CA THR A 94 -5.16 21.44 -11.36
C THR A 94 -5.27 19.92 -11.55
N GLU A 95 -6.41 19.42 -11.94
CA GLU A 95 -6.65 17.99 -12.18
C GLU A 95 -6.36 17.56 -13.63
N GLU A 96 -6.26 18.54 -14.53
CA GLU A 96 -6.07 18.26 -15.95
C GLU A 96 -4.73 17.58 -16.25
N GLY A 97 -3.68 17.89 -15.49
CA GLY A 97 -2.38 17.23 -15.59
C GLY A 97 -2.48 15.72 -15.42
N LYS A 98 -3.29 15.25 -14.48
CA LYS A 98 -3.50 13.82 -14.20
C LYS A 98 -4.15 13.11 -15.40
N LEU A 99 -5.12 13.76 -16.04
CA LEU A 99 -5.78 13.22 -17.25
C LEU A 99 -4.83 13.16 -18.44
N ARG A 100 -3.95 14.15 -18.58
CA ARG A 100 -2.92 14.15 -19.63
C ARG A 100 -1.97 12.98 -19.45
N ASP A 101 -1.48 12.77 -18.23
CA ASP A 101 -0.52 11.71 -17.90
C ASP A 101 -1.16 10.33 -18.09
N PHE A 102 -2.42 10.17 -17.68
CA PHE A 102 -3.21 8.96 -17.93
C PHE A 102 -3.40 8.69 -19.42
N ALA A 103 -3.77 9.70 -20.19
CA ALA A 103 -3.92 9.59 -21.65
C ALA A 103 -2.60 9.27 -22.35
N GLN A 104 -1.47 9.86 -21.88
CA GLN A 104 -0.16 9.55 -22.42
C GLN A 104 0.23 8.09 -22.15
N TRP A 105 -0.08 7.58 -20.96
CA TRP A 105 0.14 6.17 -20.65
C TRP A 105 -0.70 5.27 -21.57
N MET A 106 -1.97 5.59 -21.78
CA MET A 106 -2.85 4.83 -22.70
C MET A 106 -2.36 4.86 -24.15
N LYS A 107 -1.74 5.95 -24.60
CA LYS A 107 -1.13 6.04 -25.94
C LYS A 107 0.09 5.14 -26.07
N ASN A 108 0.89 5.03 -25.01
CA ASN A 108 2.05 4.15 -24.98
C ASN A 108 1.67 2.65 -24.89
N HIS A 109 0.41 2.36 -24.47
CA HIS A 109 -0.12 0.99 -24.33
C HIS A 109 -1.37 0.85 -25.21
N PRO A 110 -1.23 0.63 -26.52
CA PRO A 110 -2.35 0.67 -27.47
C PRO A 110 -3.40 -0.43 -27.24
N THR A 111 -3.03 -1.54 -26.61
CA THR A 111 -3.94 -2.65 -26.27
C THR A 111 -4.70 -2.42 -24.97
N ALA A 112 -4.28 -1.46 -24.14
CA ALA A 112 -4.90 -1.19 -22.85
C ALA A 112 -6.32 -0.66 -22.99
N LYS A 113 -7.21 -1.14 -22.14
CA LYS A 113 -8.57 -0.61 -21.96
C LYS A 113 -8.68 0.05 -20.59
N ALA A 114 -9.51 1.09 -20.52
CA ALA A 114 -9.71 1.84 -19.28
C ALA A 114 -11.18 1.80 -18.84
N GLU A 115 -11.37 1.64 -17.54
CA GLU A 115 -12.64 1.84 -16.86
C GLU A 115 -12.59 3.17 -16.12
N VAL A 116 -13.63 4.00 -16.32
CA VAL A 116 -13.76 5.35 -15.74
C VAL A 116 -15.01 5.37 -14.88
N MET A 117 -14.85 5.35 -13.56
CA MET A 117 -15.94 5.27 -12.57
C MET A 117 -16.12 6.59 -11.84
N GLY A 118 -17.34 7.14 -11.89
CA GLY A 118 -17.72 8.35 -11.17
C GLY A 118 -18.31 8.06 -9.79
N TYR A 119 -17.95 8.90 -8.82
CA TYR A 119 -18.41 8.83 -7.44
C TYR A 119 -18.92 10.20 -6.97
N ALA A 120 -19.75 10.17 -5.94
CA ALA A 120 -20.23 11.34 -5.24
C ALA A 120 -20.13 11.11 -3.72
N ASP A 121 -19.94 12.20 -2.98
CA ASP A 121 -19.93 12.16 -1.54
C ASP A 121 -21.33 11.89 -0.96
N ALA A 122 -21.40 11.15 0.15
CA ALA A 122 -22.64 10.84 0.83
C ALA A 122 -23.14 11.98 1.75
N GLY A 123 -22.27 12.96 2.04
CA GLY A 123 -22.58 14.07 2.94
C GLY A 123 -23.42 15.18 2.32
N THR A 124 -23.57 15.18 0.98
CA THR A 124 -24.31 16.23 0.26
C THR A 124 -25.24 15.64 -0.78
N GLY A 125 -26.32 16.37 -1.07
CA GLY A 125 -27.32 15.94 -2.03
C GLY A 125 -28.25 14.83 -1.50
N ASN A 126 -28.78 14.06 -2.46
CA ASN A 126 -29.54 12.83 -2.20
C ASN A 126 -29.13 11.77 -3.24
N ALA A 127 -29.60 10.53 -3.09
CA ALA A 127 -29.20 9.41 -3.93
C ALA A 127 -29.41 9.70 -5.44
N GLU A 128 -30.49 10.37 -5.82
CA GLU A 128 -30.75 10.72 -7.23
C GLU A 128 -29.79 11.79 -7.74
N ILE A 129 -29.57 12.86 -6.97
CA ILE A 129 -28.61 13.91 -7.29
C ILE A 129 -27.21 13.34 -7.40
N ASN A 130 -26.80 12.50 -6.43
CA ASN A 130 -25.48 11.90 -6.35
C ASN A 130 -25.24 10.92 -7.51
N ARG A 131 -26.26 10.17 -7.90
CA ARG A 131 -26.22 9.34 -9.10
C ARG A 131 -25.99 10.19 -10.35
N ASN A 132 -26.81 11.21 -10.58
CA ASN A 132 -26.75 12.07 -11.75
C ASN A 132 -25.40 12.83 -11.83
N ILE A 133 -24.88 13.34 -10.72
CA ILE A 133 -23.63 14.09 -10.74
C ILE A 133 -22.41 13.17 -10.97
N SER A 134 -22.41 11.97 -10.40
CA SER A 134 -21.34 10.99 -10.61
C SER A 134 -21.29 10.51 -12.07
N GLU A 135 -22.45 10.32 -12.72
CA GLU A 135 -22.56 10.01 -14.13
C GLU A 135 -22.01 11.15 -15.01
N LYS A 136 -22.43 12.38 -14.75
CA LYS A 136 -21.92 13.57 -15.47
C LYS A 136 -20.42 13.76 -15.32
N ARG A 137 -19.87 13.49 -14.14
CA ARG A 137 -18.43 13.54 -13.89
C ARG A 137 -17.68 12.49 -14.73
N ALA A 138 -18.12 11.23 -14.71
CA ALA A 138 -17.52 10.19 -15.52
C ALA A 138 -17.59 10.51 -17.02
N ALA A 139 -18.77 10.91 -17.51
CA ALA A 139 -18.96 11.30 -18.90
C ALA A 139 -18.05 12.48 -19.29
N ARG A 140 -17.85 13.46 -18.40
CA ARG A 140 -16.97 14.61 -18.65
C ARG A 140 -15.51 14.19 -18.80
N VAL A 141 -15.03 13.29 -17.94
CA VAL A 141 -13.66 12.75 -18.03
C VAL A 141 -13.48 11.97 -19.33
N VAL A 142 -14.41 11.06 -19.68
CA VAL A 142 -14.37 10.32 -20.95
C VAL A 142 -14.35 11.26 -22.13
N LYS A 143 -15.22 12.29 -22.14
CA LYS A 143 -15.24 13.31 -23.19
C LYS A 143 -13.87 14.00 -23.36
N ILE A 144 -13.21 14.39 -22.27
CA ILE A 144 -11.89 15.00 -22.33
C ILE A 144 -10.84 14.03 -22.88
N LEU A 145 -10.87 12.76 -22.46
CA LEU A 145 -9.94 11.74 -22.95
C LEU A 145 -10.09 11.51 -24.46
N VAL A 146 -11.32 11.52 -24.97
CA VAL A 146 -11.59 11.32 -26.41
C VAL A 146 -11.30 12.60 -27.20
N GLU A 147 -11.92 13.72 -26.85
CA GLU A 147 -11.90 14.93 -27.69
C GLU A 147 -10.57 15.69 -27.59
N LYS A 148 -10.01 15.81 -26.37
CA LYS A 148 -8.78 16.58 -26.15
C LYS A 148 -7.51 15.74 -26.31
N TYR A 149 -7.56 14.51 -25.81
CA TYR A 149 -6.37 13.64 -25.82
C TYR A 149 -6.38 12.57 -26.92
N GLY A 150 -7.49 12.41 -27.66
CA GLY A 150 -7.57 11.51 -28.82
C GLY A 150 -7.50 10.02 -28.46
N ILE A 151 -8.01 9.64 -27.28
CA ILE A 151 -8.14 8.22 -26.91
C ILE A 151 -9.38 7.67 -27.60
N ASP A 152 -9.26 6.48 -28.21
CA ASP A 152 -10.40 5.83 -28.87
C ASP A 152 -11.49 5.48 -27.84
N ALA A 153 -12.73 5.88 -28.12
CA ALA A 153 -13.87 5.65 -27.25
C ALA A 153 -14.12 4.14 -27.01
N SER A 154 -13.79 3.27 -27.96
CA SER A 154 -13.93 1.82 -27.82
C SER A 154 -13.03 1.21 -26.75
N ARG A 155 -12.01 1.95 -26.33
CA ARG A 155 -11.08 1.57 -25.25
C ARG A 155 -11.51 2.07 -23.88
N LEU A 156 -12.58 2.86 -23.80
CA LEU A 156 -13.06 3.49 -22.58
C LEU A 156 -14.42 2.93 -22.20
N THR A 157 -14.54 2.43 -20.99
CA THR A 157 -15.83 2.04 -20.38
C THR A 157 -16.12 3.03 -19.26
N SER A 158 -17.28 3.69 -19.28
CA SER A 158 -17.69 4.59 -18.21
C SER A 158 -18.78 3.98 -17.34
N GLY A 159 -18.74 4.28 -16.06
CA GLY A 159 -19.74 3.90 -15.09
C GLY A 159 -19.83 4.92 -13.96
N PHE A 160 -20.80 4.73 -13.10
CA PHE A 160 -20.99 5.58 -11.92
C PHE A 160 -21.55 4.77 -10.75
N LYS A 161 -21.27 5.23 -9.52
CA LYS A 161 -21.72 4.60 -8.27
C LYS A 161 -22.55 5.53 -7.40
N GLY A 162 -22.68 6.81 -7.77
CA GLY A 162 -23.31 7.80 -6.90
C GLY A 162 -22.59 7.87 -5.57
N ASP A 163 -23.36 7.83 -4.49
CA ASP A 163 -22.93 7.79 -3.09
C ASP A 163 -22.96 6.39 -2.47
N THR A 164 -23.29 5.36 -3.24
CA THR A 164 -23.41 3.97 -2.72
C THR A 164 -22.08 3.35 -2.38
N VAL A 165 -20.98 3.86 -2.92
CA VAL A 165 -19.61 3.43 -2.65
C VAL A 165 -18.78 4.67 -2.35
N GLN A 166 -18.11 4.65 -1.21
CA GLN A 166 -17.22 5.72 -0.77
C GLN A 166 -15.78 5.20 -0.81
N PRO A 167 -15.01 5.50 -1.89
CA PRO A 167 -13.65 4.98 -2.05
C PRO A 167 -12.64 5.57 -1.07
N PHE A 168 -12.96 6.67 -0.40
CA PHE A 168 -12.12 7.36 0.57
C PHE A 168 -12.84 7.55 1.90
N ASP A 169 -12.08 7.56 2.99
CA ASP A 169 -12.62 7.81 4.34
C ASP A 169 -13.09 9.27 4.50
N ASP A 170 -12.42 10.20 3.81
CA ASP A 170 -12.81 11.61 3.79
C ASP A 170 -13.97 11.84 2.82
N ASN A 171 -15.06 12.46 3.35
CA ASN A 171 -16.27 12.69 2.56
C ASN A 171 -16.02 13.53 1.29
N ASP A 172 -15.19 14.56 1.40
CA ASP A 172 -14.92 15.49 0.30
C ASP A 172 -14.13 14.84 -0.84
N SER A 173 -13.26 13.89 -0.52
CA SER A 173 -12.49 13.11 -1.47
C SER A 173 -13.33 12.12 -2.29
N ASN A 174 -14.56 11.83 -1.85
CA ASN A 174 -15.49 10.99 -2.59
C ASN A 174 -16.16 11.70 -3.79
N ARG A 175 -15.94 13.01 -3.94
CA ARG A 175 -16.26 13.74 -5.18
C ARG A 175 -15.19 13.50 -6.24
N VAL A 176 -15.13 12.28 -6.77
CA VAL A 176 -14.01 11.82 -7.58
C VAL A 176 -14.46 11.01 -8.79
N VAL A 177 -13.65 11.01 -9.83
CA VAL A 177 -13.67 10.02 -10.90
C VAL A 177 -12.35 9.23 -10.83
N ILE A 178 -12.46 7.93 -10.76
CA ILE A 178 -11.33 7.02 -10.77
C ILE A 178 -11.25 6.37 -12.15
N GLY A 179 -10.13 6.56 -12.83
CA GLY A 179 -9.80 5.88 -14.06
C GLY A 179 -8.74 4.80 -13.80
N VAL A 180 -9.01 3.58 -14.24
CA VAL A 180 -8.07 2.46 -14.18
C VAL A 180 -7.88 1.91 -15.58
N ALA A 181 -6.68 1.97 -16.11
CA ALA A 181 -6.33 1.39 -17.41
C ALA A 181 -5.44 0.17 -17.21
N LYS A 182 -5.75 -0.91 -17.93
CA LYS A 182 -5.03 -2.18 -17.88
C LYS A 182 -4.73 -2.65 -19.29
N GLU A 183 -3.51 -3.13 -19.49
CA GLU A 183 -3.13 -3.84 -20.71
C GLU A 183 -3.82 -5.21 -20.74
N GLN A 184 -4.28 -5.62 -21.93
CA GLN A 184 -4.99 -6.89 -22.14
C GLN A 184 -4.13 -7.90 -22.90
#